data_ad7732af5131d49ae595055dac1ac971
#
_entry.id   ad7732af5131d49ae595055dac1ac971
#
_cell.length_a   1.000
_cell.length_b   1.000
_cell.length_c   1.000
_cell.angle_alpha   90.00
_cell.angle_beta   90.00
_cell.angle_gamma   90.00
#
_symmetry.space_group_name_H-M   'P 1'
#
loop_
_entity.id
_entity.type
_entity.pdbx_description
1 polymer ?
#
loop_
_entity_poly.entity_id
_entity_poly.type
_entity_poly.pdbx_seq_one_letter_code
_entity_poly.pdbx_strand_id
1 'polypeptide(L)'
;MSAFGLSKALNISRPLAADYIESYFHKYPGVKLYMERTKELAKEKGYVETFFGRRLYLPGIHSGRSRMAAERAAINAPMQGTAADIMKIAMINVQQSLERQNTASKMTIQVHDELVLDVVANELDQIKAIVKKEMESAASLTVPLT
;
A
#
# COMPACT_ATOMS: atom_id res chain seq x y z
N MET A 1 4.92 2.06 14.93
CA MET A 1 4.24 2.43 16.21
C MET A 1 5.31 2.49 17.30
N SER A 2 5.19 3.38 18.30
CA SER A 2 6.11 3.44 19.45
C SER A 2 5.60 2.56 20.60
N ALA A 3 6.49 2.19 21.55
CA ALA A 3 6.08 1.46 22.75
C ALA A 3 4.99 2.20 23.55
N PHE A 4 5.03 3.55 23.56
CA PHE A 4 3.97 4.37 24.14
C PHE A 4 2.62 4.22 23.39
N GLY A 5 2.63 4.28 22.07
CA GLY A 5 1.41 4.10 21.26
C GLY A 5 0.83 2.70 21.42
N LEU A 6 1.70 1.66 21.40
CA LEU A 6 1.28 0.28 21.56
C LEU A 6 0.71 0.01 22.97
N SER A 7 1.38 0.54 24.01
CA SER A 7 0.92 0.37 25.40
C SER A 7 -0.47 0.95 25.61
N LYS A 8 -0.77 2.10 25.00
CA LYS A 8 -2.12 2.70 25.05
C LYS A 8 -3.15 1.92 24.25
N ALA A 9 -2.78 1.48 23.05
CA ALA A 9 -3.71 0.75 22.16
C ALA A 9 -4.13 -0.61 22.74
N LEU A 10 -3.20 -1.31 23.44
CA LEU A 10 -3.45 -2.63 24.02
C LEU A 10 -3.75 -2.59 25.53
N ASN A 11 -3.73 -1.42 26.16
CA ASN A 11 -3.87 -1.23 27.60
C ASN A 11 -2.88 -2.10 28.43
N ILE A 12 -1.62 -2.10 28.03
CA ILE A 12 -0.51 -2.85 28.67
C ILE A 12 0.57 -1.88 29.18
N SER A 13 1.48 -2.38 30.00
CA SER A 13 2.62 -1.59 30.48
C SER A 13 3.58 -1.21 29.32
N ARG A 14 4.29 -0.08 29.46
CA ARG A 14 5.29 0.35 28.46
C ARG A 14 6.44 -0.65 28.27
N PRO A 15 7.01 -1.25 29.34
CA PRO A 15 8.03 -2.30 29.19
C PRO A 15 7.50 -3.47 28.35
N LEU A 16 6.32 -4.01 28.67
CA LEU A 16 5.73 -5.12 27.93
C LEU A 16 5.48 -4.76 26.45
N ALA A 17 5.07 -3.52 26.17
CA ALA A 17 4.92 -3.04 24.81
C ALA A 17 6.27 -2.94 24.07
N ALA A 18 7.35 -2.59 24.76
CA ALA A 18 8.69 -2.57 24.20
C ALA A 18 9.18 -3.99 23.87
N ASP A 19 8.97 -4.96 24.78
CA ASP A 19 9.32 -6.37 24.57
C ASP A 19 8.56 -6.97 23.37
N TYR A 20 7.30 -6.61 23.18
CA TYR A 20 6.53 -7.05 22.01
C TYR A 20 7.11 -6.49 20.70
N ILE A 21 7.50 -5.21 20.69
CA ILE A 21 8.12 -4.60 19.50
C ILE A 21 9.47 -5.27 19.19
N GLU A 22 10.28 -5.51 20.21
CA GLU A 22 11.58 -6.18 20.06
C GLU A 22 11.41 -7.60 19.53
N SER A 23 10.52 -8.39 20.13
CA SER A 23 10.18 -9.75 19.70
C SER A 23 9.67 -9.78 18.25
N TYR A 24 8.86 -8.81 17.85
CA TYR A 24 8.40 -8.66 16.46
C TYR A 24 9.56 -8.46 15.49
N PHE A 25 10.46 -7.52 15.77
CA PHE A 25 11.60 -7.27 14.89
C PHE A 25 12.66 -8.38 14.94
N HIS A 26 12.76 -9.11 16.04
CA HIS A 26 13.58 -10.31 16.11
C HIS A 26 13.03 -11.41 15.19
N LYS A 27 11.71 -11.62 15.22
CA LYS A 27 11.02 -12.60 14.35
C LYS A 27 11.02 -12.18 12.86
N TYR A 28 10.95 -10.87 12.58
CA TYR A 28 10.86 -10.32 11.23
C TYR A 28 11.99 -9.30 10.96
N PRO A 29 13.26 -9.73 10.93
CA PRO A 29 14.41 -8.81 10.80
C PRO A 29 14.41 -8.05 9.47
N GLY A 30 13.85 -8.61 8.40
CA GLY A 30 13.71 -7.95 7.10
C GLY A 30 12.86 -6.69 7.14
N VAL A 31 11.85 -6.64 8.01
CA VAL A 31 11.01 -5.44 8.19
C VAL A 31 11.85 -4.31 8.78
N LYS A 32 12.65 -4.60 9.82
CA LYS A 32 13.55 -3.61 10.43
C LYS A 32 14.58 -3.10 9.43
N LEU A 33 15.20 -4.01 8.69
CA LEU A 33 16.18 -3.68 7.64
C LEU A 33 15.58 -2.79 6.55
N TYR A 34 14.37 -3.11 6.08
CA TYR A 34 13.64 -2.28 5.12
C TYR A 34 13.44 -0.86 5.65
N MET A 35 12.96 -0.71 6.89
CA MET A 35 12.71 0.59 7.50
C MET A 35 13.99 1.42 7.62
N GLU A 36 15.10 0.83 8.01
CA GLU A 36 16.40 1.50 8.14
C GLU A 36 16.94 1.93 6.78
N ARG A 37 17.00 1.01 5.80
CA ARG A 37 17.47 1.30 4.45
C ARG A 37 16.63 2.38 3.76
N THR A 38 15.31 2.33 3.92
CA THR A 38 14.42 3.32 3.30
C THR A 38 14.65 4.72 3.87
N LYS A 39 14.88 4.84 5.20
CA LYS A 39 15.24 6.13 5.82
C LYS A 39 16.59 6.67 5.31
N GLU A 40 17.58 5.81 5.16
CA GLU A 40 18.90 6.19 4.65
C GLU A 40 18.81 6.66 3.20
N LEU A 41 18.14 5.90 2.32
CA LEU A 41 17.90 6.30 0.93
C LEU A 41 17.10 7.59 0.82
N ALA A 42 16.10 7.79 1.67
CA ALA A 42 15.32 9.02 1.71
C ALA A 42 16.18 10.23 2.09
N LYS A 43 17.12 10.07 3.01
CA LYS A 43 18.09 11.14 3.36
C LYS A 43 19.06 11.43 2.22
N GLU A 44 19.56 10.39 1.56
CA GLU A 44 20.49 10.56 0.44
C GLU A 44 19.84 11.24 -0.76
N LYS A 45 18.64 10.76 -1.18
CA LYS A 45 17.99 11.18 -2.41
C LYS A 45 17.00 12.33 -2.25
N GLY A 46 16.50 12.58 -1.04
CA GLY A 46 15.43 13.54 -0.77
C GLY A 46 14.02 13.06 -1.17
N TYR A 47 13.90 11.82 -1.63
CA TYR A 47 12.63 11.18 -2.03
C TYR A 47 12.68 9.67 -1.82
N VAL A 48 11.50 9.04 -1.87
CA VAL A 48 11.32 7.59 -2.00
C VAL A 48 10.50 7.28 -3.24
N GLU A 49 10.53 6.03 -3.70
CA GLU A 49 9.84 5.58 -4.92
C GLU A 49 8.90 4.43 -4.60
N THR A 50 7.77 4.36 -5.34
CA THR A 50 6.92 3.18 -5.38
C THR A 50 7.61 2.07 -6.19
N PHE A 51 7.03 0.86 -6.17
CA PHE A 51 7.48 -0.25 -7.02
C PHE A 51 7.51 0.12 -8.53
N PHE A 52 6.63 1.03 -8.95
CA PHE A 52 6.53 1.52 -10.33
C PHE A 52 7.36 2.78 -10.61
N GLY A 53 8.21 3.21 -9.67
CA GLY A 53 9.12 4.34 -9.86
C GLY A 53 8.48 5.74 -9.65
N ARG A 54 7.24 5.82 -9.17
CA ARG A 54 6.64 7.10 -8.82
C ARG A 54 7.29 7.67 -7.56
N ARG A 55 7.77 8.91 -7.63
CA ARG A 55 8.52 9.56 -6.56
C ARG A 55 7.63 10.33 -5.60
N LEU A 56 7.92 10.19 -4.31
CA LEU A 56 7.43 11.06 -3.25
C LEU A 56 8.61 11.85 -2.67
N TYR A 57 8.63 13.17 -2.88
CA TYR A 57 9.66 14.05 -2.34
C TYR A 57 9.42 14.32 -0.86
N LEU A 58 10.50 14.39 -0.09
CA LEU A 58 10.50 14.52 1.36
C LEU A 58 11.31 15.75 1.82
N PRO A 59 10.83 16.96 1.54
CA PRO A 59 11.61 18.20 1.82
C PRO A 59 11.97 18.37 3.30
N GLY A 60 11.20 17.74 4.20
CA GLY A 60 11.45 17.77 5.65
C GLY A 60 12.45 16.75 6.17
N ILE A 61 13.03 15.89 5.32
CA ILE A 61 13.89 14.77 5.76
C ILE A 61 15.18 15.24 6.44
N HIS A 62 15.69 16.42 6.07
CA HIS A 62 16.88 17.05 6.68
C HIS A 62 16.54 18.08 7.77
N SER A 63 15.27 18.40 7.96
CA SER A 63 14.82 19.40 8.95
C SER A 63 14.71 18.78 10.33
N GLY A 64 15.35 19.36 11.34
CA GLY A 64 15.29 18.87 12.73
C GLY A 64 13.86 18.77 13.28
N ARG A 65 12.96 19.71 12.92
CA ARG A 65 11.58 19.77 13.44
C ARG A 65 10.66 18.77 12.75
N SER A 66 10.76 18.58 11.43
CA SER A 66 9.88 17.71 10.64
C SER A 66 10.46 16.35 10.29
N ARG A 67 11.71 16.08 10.65
CA ARG A 67 12.43 14.86 10.32
C ARG A 67 11.68 13.58 10.71
N MET A 68 11.16 13.50 11.93
CA MET A 68 10.45 12.28 12.39
C MET A 68 9.17 11.99 11.58
N ALA A 69 8.48 13.04 11.13
CA ALA A 69 7.32 12.89 10.25
C ALA A 69 7.74 12.46 8.85
N ALA A 70 8.80 13.05 8.29
CA ALA A 70 9.36 12.68 7.00
C ALA A 70 9.91 11.24 6.98
N GLU A 71 10.61 10.79 8.04
CA GLU A 71 11.07 9.40 8.16
C GLU A 71 9.90 8.40 8.21
N ARG A 72 8.80 8.73 8.89
CA ARG A 72 7.58 7.89 8.86
C ARG A 72 6.93 7.86 7.47
N ALA A 73 6.86 9.01 6.82
CA ALA A 73 6.37 9.10 5.45
C ALA A 73 7.25 8.30 4.48
N ALA A 74 8.59 8.37 4.63
CA ALA A 74 9.54 7.60 3.84
C ALA A 74 9.29 6.09 3.93
N ILE A 75 9.03 5.56 5.13
CA ILE A 75 8.77 4.12 5.31
C ILE A 75 7.44 3.69 4.69
N ASN A 76 6.38 4.50 4.86
CA ASN A 76 5.04 4.13 4.45
C ASN A 76 4.75 4.39 2.97
N ALA A 77 5.31 5.46 2.41
CA ALA A 77 4.96 5.91 1.07
C ALA A 77 5.27 4.90 -0.05
N PRO A 78 6.38 4.13 -0.04
CA PRO A 78 6.60 3.10 -1.05
C PRO A 78 5.49 2.05 -1.05
N MET A 79 5.04 1.60 0.12
CA MET A 79 3.99 0.59 0.25
C MET A 79 2.62 1.14 -0.14
N GLN A 80 2.19 2.24 0.49
CA GLN A 80 0.90 2.86 0.20
C GLN A 80 0.82 3.38 -1.23
N GLY A 81 1.91 3.96 -1.72
CA GLY A 81 1.99 4.43 -3.09
C GLY A 81 1.93 3.30 -4.11
N THR A 82 2.61 2.19 -3.86
CA THR A 82 2.55 1.00 -4.72
C THR A 82 1.14 0.42 -4.75
N ALA A 83 0.47 0.31 -3.60
CA ALA A 83 -0.93 -0.13 -3.54
C ALA A 83 -1.85 0.76 -4.38
N ALA A 84 -1.68 2.08 -4.28
CA ALA A 84 -2.44 3.03 -5.10
C ALA A 84 -2.13 2.93 -6.61
N ASP A 85 -0.88 2.63 -6.97
CA ASP A 85 -0.50 2.43 -8.37
C ASP A 85 -1.09 1.12 -8.93
N ILE A 86 -1.06 0.04 -8.16
CA ILE A 86 -1.70 -1.25 -8.51
C ILE A 86 -3.21 -1.05 -8.73
N MET A 87 -3.88 -0.34 -7.82
CA MET A 87 -5.31 -0.05 -7.95
C MET A 87 -5.63 0.72 -9.23
N LYS A 88 -4.84 1.71 -9.59
CA LYS A 88 -5.03 2.46 -10.84
C LYS A 88 -4.83 1.59 -12.08
N ILE A 89 -3.83 0.71 -12.08
CA ILE A 89 -3.61 -0.24 -13.17
C ILE A 89 -4.80 -1.19 -13.27
N ALA A 90 -5.26 -1.73 -12.13
CA ALA A 90 -6.43 -2.61 -12.07
C ALA A 90 -7.68 -1.92 -12.64
N MET A 91 -7.95 -0.67 -12.24
CA MET A 91 -9.08 0.12 -12.76
C MET A 91 -9.03 0.28 -14.29
N ILE A 92 -7.86 0.61 -14.82
CA ILE A 92 -7.67 0.77 -16.28
C ILE A 92 -7.92 -0.57 -16.99
N ASN A 93 -7.37 -1.67 -16.47
CA ASN A 93 -7.53 -2.99 -17.05
C ASN A 93 -9.00 -3.47 -17.00
N VAL A 94 -9.68 -3.29 -15.86
CA VAL A 94 -11.10 -3.59 -15.72
C VAL A 94 -11.92 -2.80 -16.73
N GLN A 95 -11.72 -1.47 -16.80
CA GLN A 95 -12.47 -0.63 -17.73
C GLN A 95 -12.27 -1.06 -19.19
N GLN A 96 -11.05 -1.31 -19.60
CA GLN A 96 -10.73 -1.79 -20.95
C GLN A 96 -11.34 -3.17 -21.24
N SER A 97 -11.43 -4.05 -20.24
CA SER A 97 -12.04 -5.37 -20.41
C SER A 97 -13.56 -5.29 -20.51
N LEU A 98 -14.21 -4.39 -19.74
CA LEU A 98 -15.64 -4.11 -19.88
C LEU A 98 -15.98 -3.60 -21.30
N GLU A 99 -15.20 -2.64 -21.81
CA GLU A 99 -15.37 -2.08 -23.15
C GLU A 99 -15.15 -3.12 -24.25
N ARG A 100 -14.06 -3.89 -24.17
CA ARG A 100 -13.76 -4.95 -25.17
C ARG A 100 -14.84 -6.02 -25.26
N GLN A 101 -15.51 -6.31 -24.16
CA GLN A 101 -16.56 -7.32 -24.09
C GLN A 101 -17.97 -6.73 -24.32
N ASN A 102 -18.07 -5.42 -24.64
CA ASN A 102 -19.30 -4.69 -24.87
C ASN A 102 -20.34 -4.90 -23.76
N THR A 103 -19.90 -4.89 -22.49
CA THR A 103 -20.81 -5.01 -21.35
C THR A 103 -21.59 -3.72 -21.13
N ALA A 104 -22.82 -3.82 -20.63
CA ALA A 104 -23.62 -2.67 -20.21
C ALA A 104 -23.32 -2.24 -18.77
N SER A 105 -22.64 -3.08 -18.00
CA SER A 105 -22.17 -2.84 -16.63
C SER A 105 -21.05 -1.79 -16.58
N LYS A 106 -20.98 -1.03 -15.49
CA LYS A 106 -20.07 0.11 -15.35
C LYS A 106 -19.35 0.10 -14.00
N MET A 107 -18.08 0.45 -14.00
CA MET A 107 -17.35 0.81 -12.77
C MET A 107 -17.76 2.22 -12.34
N THR A 108 -18.17 2.39 -11.07
CA THR A 108 -18.75 3.63 -10.56
C THR A 108 -17.89 4.32 -9.52
N ILE A 109 -17.37 3.59 -8.54
CA ILE A 109 -16.64 4.16 -7.40
C ILE A 109 -15.42 3.28 -7.09
N GLN A 110 -14.33 3.91 -6.67
CA GLN A 110 -13.18 3.26 -6.03
C GLN A 110 -13.08 3.76 -4.60
N VAL A 111 -13.01 2.83 -3.63
CA VAL A 111 -12.91 3.12 -2.20
C VAL A 111 -11.78 2.28 -1.62
N HIS A 112 -10.69 2.92 -1.17
CA HIS A 112 -9.48 2.25 -0.69
C HIS A 112 -8.92 1.23 -1.69
N ASP A 113 -9.13 -0.07 -1.46
CA ASP A 113 -8.69 -1.21 -2.25
C ASP A 113 -9.86 -1.97 -2.92
N GLU A 114 -11.05 -1.37 -2.92
CA GLU A 114 -12.28 -1.92 -3.49
C GLU A 114 -12.74 -1.16 -4.72
N LEU A 115 -13.37 -1.88 -5.66
CA LEU A 115 -14.08 -1.32 -6.81
C LEU A 115 -15.57 -1.62 -6.68
N VAL A 116 -16.39 -0.57 -6.83
CA VAL A 116 -17.85 -0.68 -6.86
C VAL A 116 -18.30 -0.57 -8.32
N LEU A 117 -19.11 -1.54 -8.75
CA LEU A 117 -19.65 -1.59 -10.09
C LEU A 117 -21.18 -1.60 -10.04
N ASP A 118 -21.80 -0.92 -10.99
CA ASP A 118 -23.22 -1.09 -11.32
C ASP A 118 -23.33 -2.19 -12.38
N VAL A 119 -23.92 -3.32 -11.99
CA VAL A 119 -23.87 -4.56 -12.77
C VAL A 119 -25.26 -4.95 -13.25
N VAL A 120 -25.39 -5.14 -14.56
CA VAL A 120 -26.60 -5.70 -15.16
C VAL A 120 -26.74 -7.18 -14.77
N ALA A 121 -27.89 -7.58 -14.29
CA ALA A 121 -28.10 -8.88 -13.63
C ALA A 121 -27.64 -10.11 -14.44
N ASN A 122 -27.84 -10.10 -15.75
CA ASN A 122 -27.42 -11.20 -16.64
C ASN A 122 -25.91 -11.18 -16.96
N GLU A 123 -25.17 -10.13 -16.58
CA GLU A 123 -23.72 -10.02 -16.78
C GLU A 123 -22.93 -10.38 -15.50
N LEU A 124 -23.60 -10.65 -14.38
CA LEU A 124 -22.98 -10.74 -13.04
C LEU A 124 -21.76 -11.69 -12.99
N ASP A 125 -21.90 -12.90 -13.52
CA ASP A 125 -20.81 -13.88 -13.47
C ASP A 125 -19.64 -13.51 -14.39
N GLN A 126 -19.95 -12.92 -15.55
CA GLN A 126 -18.95 -12.38 -16.47
C GLN A 126 -18.16 -11.25 -15.82
N ILE A 127 -18.86 -10.29 -15.19
CA ILE A 127 -18.24 -9.14 -14.53
C ILE A 127 -17.36 -9.58 -13.35
N LYS A 128 -17.83 -10.52 -12.52
CA LYS A 128 -17.02 -11.11 -11.45
C LYS A 128 -15.71 -11.70 -11.97
N ALA A 129 -15.78 -12.47 -13.06
CA ALA A 129 -14.60 -13.08 -13.66
C ALA A 129 -13.62 -12.03 -14.22
N ILE A 130 -14.13 -10.98 -14.88
CA ILE A 130 -13.30 -9.87 -15.39
C ILE A 130 -12.61 -9.15 -14.23
N VAL A 131 -13.36 -8.69 -13.25
CA VAL A 131 -12.83 -7.90 -12.13
C VAL A 131 -11.77 -8.70 -11.38
N LYS A 132 -12.07 -9.94 -11.01
CA LYS A 132 -11.11 -10.81 -10.32
C LYS A 132 -9.82 -10.96 -11.13
N LYS A 133 -9.91 -11.33 -12.40
CA LYS A 133 -8.75 -11.52 -13.27
C LYS A 133 -7.90 -10.26 -13.38
N GLU A 134 -8.52 -9.13 -13.70
CA GLU A 134 -7.80 -7.88 -13.97
C GLU A 134 -7.20 -7.27 -12.69
N MET A 135 -7.83 -7.44 -11.53
CA MET A 135 -7.28 -7.02 -10.25
C MET A 135 -6.10 -7.90 -9.82
N GLU A 136 -6.24 -9.23 -9.86
CA GLU A 136 -5.18 -10.17 -9.49
C GLU A 136 -3.95 -10.10 -10.42
N SER A 137 -4.15 -9.70 -11.67
CA SER A 137 -3.06 -9.57 -12.67
C SER A 137 -2.50 -8.14 -12.80
N ALA A 138 -2.95 -7.19 -11.99
CA ALA A 138 -2.56 -5.78 -12.11
C ALA A 138 -1.06 -5.53 -11.85
N ALA A 139 -0.40 -6.41 -11.12
CA ALA A 139 1.06 -6.35 -10.91
C ALA A 139 1.66 -7.76 -10.79
N SER A 140 2.88 -7.92 -11.26
CA SER A 140 3.68 -9.13 -11.04
C SER A 140 4.56 -8.92 -9.79
N LEU A 141 4.13 -9.49 -8.68
CA LEU A 141 4.84 -9.43 -7.40
C LEU A 141 5.37 -10.81 -7.01
N THR A 142 6.29 -10.85 -6.03
CA THR A 142 6.78 -12.12 -5.45
C THR A 142 5.74 -12.83 -4.59
N VAL A 143 4.68 -12.12 -4.23
CA VAL A 143 3.49 -12.64 -3.53
C VAL A 143 2.26 -12.44 -4.44
N PRO A 144 1.29 -13.36 -4.44
CA PRO A 144 0.09 -13.21 -5.25
C PRO A 144 -0.76 -12.03 -4.75
N LEU A 145 -1.43 -11.36 -5.69
CA LEU A 145 -2.56 -10.49 -5.40
C LEU A 145 -3.82 -11.37 -5.32
N THR A 146 -4.59 -11.25 -4.23
CA THR A 146 -5.81 -12.04 -4.00
C THR A 146 -6.94 -11.14 -3.52
#